data_c837e0978dfd18075498418dd7a3350e
#
_entry.id   c837e0978dfd18075498418dd7a3350e
#
_cell.length_a   1.000
_cell.length_b   1.000
_cell.length_c   1.000
_cell.angle_alpha   90.00
_cell.angle_beta   90.00
_cell.angle_gamma   90.00
#
_symmetry.space_group_name_H-M   'P 1'
#
loop_
_entity.id
_entity.type
_entity.pdbx_description
1 polymer ?
#
loop_
_entity_poly.entity_id
_entity_poly.type
_entity_poly.pdbx_seq_one_letter_code
_entity_poly.pdbx_strand_id
1 'polypeptide(L)'
;MKKLVLFLGVLMILMFTGCGGKKEAADTGEKKLKVGMVLSTGGLGDKSFNDSAYAGLVRAKEDYNIEFNYVEPASISEFGQFLDDYAAAGYDLVVAIGFNMESPLKEVAPNYPDTKFAVVDAVVDEPNVTSILFNSKEGSFMVGAVAGMMTKTDTIGYIGGIDMSFLNEFRDGYVAGAEYVNPNIEVRSLYVGGSNPFNDPAKAKELSLALKNNDADIIYGVAGGSGLGLLEAVSENEDLYAIGVDSDQDGAVEGKVLTSMMKRVDNSLYTITGELVEGKLENGVRMFGIKEGGISTSEFKFTKDLIGEEKLAKIKAIEEKIISGEVVVK
;
A
#
# COMPACT_ATOMS: atom_id res chain seq x y z
N MET A 1 -82.19 -56.92 -16.68
CA MET A 1 -81.21 -57.02 -15.58
C MET A 1 -79.94 -56.38 -15.99
N LYS A 2 -79.86 -55.07 -16.02
CA LYS A 2 -78.63 -54.32 -16.33
C LYS A 2 -78.55 -53.11 -15.39
N LYS A 3 -77.59 -53.03 -14.49
CA LYS A 3 -77.35 -51.98 -13.57
C LYS A 3 -76.44 -50.91 -14.21
N LEU A 4 -76.97 -49.72 -14.29
CA LEU A 4 -76.25 -48.49 -14.72
C LEU A 4 -75.52 -47.89 -13.54
N VAL A 5 -74.22 -47.72 -13.63
CA VAL A 5 -73.40 -47.05 -12.62
C VAL A 5 -73.12 -45.63 -13.08
N LEU A 6 -73.54 -44.65 -12.28
CA LEU A 6 -73.36 -43.23 -12.51
C LEU A 6 -72.04 -42.80 -11.87
N PHE A 7 -71.16 -42.18 -12.67
CA PHE A 7 -69.92 -41.60 -12.22
C PHE A 7 -70.13 -40.10 -11.86
N LEU A 8 -69.99 -39.77 -10.59
CA LEU A 8 -70.01 -38.39 -10.13
C LEU A 8 -68.55 -37.89 -10.07
N GLY A 9 -68.16 -36.94 -10.92
CA GLY A 9 -66.89 -36.27 -10.90
C GLY A 9 -66.86 -35.14 -9.84
N VAL A 10 -65.98 -35.22 -8.88
CA VAL A 10 -65.70 -34.13 -7.93
C VAL A 10 -64.51 -33.35 -8.43
N LEU A 11 -64.76 -32.10 -8.80
CA LEU A 11 -63.75 -31.14 -9.22
C LEU A 11 -63.11 -30.50 -7.94
N MET A 12 -61.86 -30.86 -7.63
CA MET A 12 -61.15 -30.32 -6.51
C MET A 12 -60.29 -29.14 -6.99
N ILE A 13 -60.70 -27.94 -6.62
CA ILE A 13 -59.96 -26.70 -6.87
C ILE A 13 -58.84 -26.60 -5.81
N LEU A 14 -57.57 -26.78 -6.24
CA LEU A 14 -56.40 -26.52 -5.42
C LEU A 14 -56.05 -25.04 -5.51
N MET A 15 -56.31 -24.27 -4.45
CA MET A 15 -55.75 -22.95 -4.26
C MET A 15 -54.27 -23.05 -3.93
N PHE A 16 -53.41 -22.60 -4.82
CA PHE A 16 -52.01 -22.36 -4.55
C PHE A 16 -51.86 -21.04 -3.77
N THR A 17 -51.70 -21.13 -2.48
CA THR A 17 -51.16 -20.04 -1.66
C THR A 17 -49.67 -19.96 -1.90
N GLY A 18 -49.23 -18.95 -2.66
CA GLY A 18 -47.82 -18.64 -2.87
C GLY A 18 -47.16 -18.16 -1.56
N CYS A 19 -46.40 -19.02 -0.90
CA CYS A 19 -45.46 -18.61 0.12
C CYS A 19 -44.16 -18.17 -0.59
N GLY A 20 -43.86 -16.87 -0.53
CA GLY A 20 -42.57 -16.32 -1.01
C GLY A 20 -41.42 -16.86 -0.17
N GLY A 21 -40.86 -17.99 -0.56
CA GLY A 21 -39.61 -18.48 -0.01
C GLY A 21 -38.49 -17.57 -0.51
N LYS A 22 -37.84 -16.84 0.40
CA LYS A 22 -36.48 -16.35 0.16
C LYS A 22 -35.65 -17.55 -0.30
N LYS A 23 -35.10 -17.49 -1.51
CA LYS A 23 -34.03 -18.39 -1.89
C LYS A 23 -32.87 -18.11 -0.93
N GLU A 24 -32.69 -18.98 0.06
CA GLU A 24 -31.38 -19.14 0.68
C GLU A 24 -30.42 -19.52 -0.45
N ALA A 25 -29.40 -18.72 -0.65
CA ALA A 25 -28.30 -19.06 -1.53
C ALA A 25 -27.75 -20.40 -1.01
N ALA A 26 -27.79 -21.43 -1.84
CA ALA A 26 -27.17 -22.69 -1.52
C ALA A 26 -25.70 -22.40 -1.23
N ASP A 27 -25.26 -22.67 -0.03
CA ASP A 27 -23.84 -22.78 0.32
C ASP A 27 -23.29 -23.94 -0.51
N THR A 28 -22.54 -23.59 -1.56
CA THR A 28 -22.00 -24.56 -2.54
C THR A 28 -20.85 -25.38 -1.98
N GLY A 29 -20.51 -25.20 -0.70
CA GLY A 29 -19.45 -26.02 -0.05
C GLY A 29 -18.06 -25.87 -0.67
N GLU A 30 -17.83 -24.87 -1.54
CA GLU A 30 -16.50 -24.59 -2.05
C GLU A 30 -15.62 -24.10 -0.90
N LYS A 31 -14.52 -24.82 -0.67
CA LYS A 31 -13.51 -24.44 0.32
C LYS A 31 -12.99 -23.06 -0.05
N LYS A 32 -13.26 -22.06 0.77
CA LYS A 32 -12.69 -20.71 0.59
C LYS A 32 -11.19 -20.76 0.74
N LEU A 33 -10.49 -20.07 -0.16
CA LEU A 33 -9.05 -19.86 0.00
C LEU A 33 -8.79 -18.98 1.24
N LYS A 34 -7.76 -19.35 2.00
CA LYS A 34 -7.35 -18.67 3.22
C LYS A 34 -6.11 -17.82 2.95
N VAL A 35 -6.20 -16.54 3.25
CA VAL A 35 -5.08 -15.60 3.14
C VAL A 35 -4.75 -15.06 4.53
N GLY A 36 -3.50 -15.23 4.95
CA GLY A 36 -2.95 -14.69 6.19
C GLY A 36 -2.00 -13.54 5.89
N MET A 37 -1.97 -12.50 6.72
CA MET A 37 -1.03 -11.40 6.59
C MET A 37 -0.30 -11.14 7.89
N VAL A 38 1.03 -11.08 7.81
CA VAL A 38 1.91 -10.66 8.91
C VAL A 38 2.37 -9.24 8.61
N LEU A 39 1.87 -8.28 9.40
CA LEU A 39 2.21 -6.85 9.25
C LEU A 39 3.63 -6.56 9.74
N SER A 40 4.19 -5.43 9.32
CA SER A 40 5.41 -4.89 9.93
C SER A 40 5.13 -4.34 11.33
N THR A 41 6.19 -4.10 12.12
CA THR A 41 6.07 -3.62 13.51
C THR A 41 5.39 -2.25 13.66
N GLY A 42 5.15 -1.52 12.58
CA GLY A 42 4.37 -0.28 12.59
C GLY A 42 2.88 -0.50 12.92
N GLY A 43 2.36 -1.68 12.58
CA GLY A 43 0.95 -2.04 12.78
C GLY A 43 -0.02 -1.22 11.94
N LEU A 44 -1.33 -1.42 12.19
CA LEU A 44 -2.39 -0.64 11.56
C LEU A 44 -2.52 0.76 12.17
N GLY A 45 -3.10 1.68 11.39
CA GLY A 45 -3.27 3.08 11.79
C GLY A 45 -2.08 3.96 11.41
N ASP A 46 -1.11 3.44 10.64
CA ASP A 46 0.04 4.20 10.14
C ASP A 46 -0.34 5.19 9.03
N LYS A 47 -1.54 5.07 8.47
CA LYS A 47 -2.05 5.82 7.29
C LYS A 47 -1.08 5.77 6.10
N SER A 48 -0.33 4.69 5.98
CA SER A 48 0.78 4.52 5.05
C SER A 48 0.86 3.07 4.59
N PHE A 49 1.97 2.41 4.83
CA PHE A 49 2.37 1.11 4.29
C PHE A 49 1.50 -0.07 4.74
N ASN A 50 1.29 -0.21 6.07
CA ASN A 50 0.51 -1.31 6.62
C ASN A 50 -0.99 -1.15 6.29
N ASP A 51 -1.52 0.07 6.41
CA ASP A 51 -2.91 0.35 6.07
C ASP A 51 -3.18 0.12 4.58
N SER A 52 -2.23 0.45 3.68
CA SER A 52 -2.33 0.15 2.26
C SER A 52 -2.40 -1.36 2.01
N ALA A 53 -1.53 -2.14 2.64
CA ALA A 53 -1.53 -3.59 2.52
C ALA A 53 -2.86 -4.20 3.00
N TYR A 54 -3.33 -3.76 4.15
CA TYR A 54 -4.59 -4.21 4.73
C TYR A 54 -5.79 -3.90 3.82
N ALA A 55 -5.86 -2.69 3.28
CA ALA A 55 -6.94 -2.27 2.39
C ALA A 55 -7.03 -3.14 1.13
N GLY A 56 -5.89 -3.55 0.56
CA GLY A 56 -5.83 -4.44 -0.60
C GLY A 56 -6.45 -5.81 -0.33
N LEU A 57 -6.15 -6.41 0.82
CA LEU A 57 -6.67 -7.73 1.19
C LEU A 57 -8.12 -7.68 1.71
N VAL A 58 -8.55 -6.57 2.32
CA VAL A 58 -9.97 -6.35 2.64
C VAL A 58 -10.79 -6.30 1.36
N ARG A 59 -10.36 -5.54 0.35
CA ARG A 59 -11.02 -5.51 -0.96
C ARG A 59 -11.02 -6.89 -1.64
N ALA A 60 -9.91 -7.61 -1.59
CA ALA A 60 -9.82 -8.96 -2.14
C ALA A 60 -10.80 -9.94 -1.43
N LYS A 61 -10.95 -9.82 -0.10
CA LYS A 61 -11.92 -10.62 0.66
C LYS A 61 -13.36 -10.37 0.20
N GLU A 62 -13.71 -9.14 -0.08
CA GLU A 62 -15.06 -8.76 -0.55
C GLU A 62 -15.33 -9.28 -1.97
N ASP A 63 -14.38 -9.09 -2.90
CA ASP A 63 -14.57 -9.38 -4.32
C ASP A 63 -14.36 -10.85 -4.67
N TYR A 64 -13.41 -11.53 -4.00
CA TYR A 64 -13.02 -12.91 -4.33
C TYR A 64 -13.57 -13.96 -3.36
N ASN A 65 -14.37 -13.57 -2.37
CA ASN A 65 -14.97 -14.48 -1.38
C ASN A 65 -13.93 -15.36 -0.65
N ILE A 66 -12.75 -14.80 -0.34
CA ILE A 66 -11.70 -15.46 0.43
C ILE A 66 -11.91 -15.31 1.94
N GLU A 67 -11.24 -16.12 2.74
CA GLU A 67 -11.07 -15.94 4.17
C GLU A 67 -9.77 -15.17 4.41
N PHE A 68 -9.82 -14.00 5.09
CA PHE A 68 -8.67 -13.17 5.36
C PHE A 68 -8.51 -12.90 6.85
N ASN A 69 -7.31 -13.15 7.36
CA ASN A 69 -6.88 -12.83 8.73
C ASN A 69 -5.51 -12.14 8.70
N TYR A 70 -5.21 -11.38 9.75
CA TYR A 70 -3.92 -10.71 9.90
C TYR A 70 -3.45 -10.73 11.35
N VAL A 71 -2.15 -10.45 11.54
CA VAL A 71 -1.52 -10.29 12.86
C VAL A 71 -0.59 -9.07 12.84
N GLU A 72 -0.52 -8.40 13.98
CA GLU A 72 0.34 -7.24 14.23
C GLU A 72 1.45 -7.64 15.20
N PRO A 73 2.65 -8.03 14.71
CA PRO A 73 3.77 -8.39 15.57
C PRO A 73 4.26 -7.20 16.39
N ALA A 74 4.55 -7.42 17.66
CA ALA A 74 5.11 -6.40 18.54
C ALA A 74 6.62 -6.19 18.27
N SER A 75 7.30 -7.19 17.71
CA SER A 75 8.72 -7.12 17.38
C SER A 75 9.07 -7.97 16.16
N ILE A 76 10.22 -7.65 15.54
CA ILE A 76 10.74 -8.41 14.38
C ILE A 76 11.08 -9.87 14.74
N SER A 77 11.35 -10.18 16.01
CA SER A 77 11.64 -11.55 16.46
C SER A 77 10.44 -12.48 16.39
N GLU A 78 9.23 -11.95 16.26
CA GLU A 78 7.98 -12.72 16.17
C GLU A 78 7.61 -13.08 14.73
N PHE A 79 8.23 -12.45 13.73
CA PHE A 79 7.86 -12.61 12.31
C PHE A 79 7.87 -14.07 11.86
N GLY A 80 8.98 -14.79 12.13
CA GLY A 80 9.12 -16.19 11.74
C GLY A 80 8.03 -17.07 12.34
N GLN A 81 7.69 -16.85 13.62
CA GLN A 81 6.65 -17.62 14.30
C GLN A 81 5.27 -17.39 13.66
N PHE A 82 4.89 -16.15 13.37
CA PHE A 82 3.58 -15.88 12.77
C PHE A 82 3.47 -16.36 11.33
N LEU A 83 4.56 -16.31 10.56
CA LEU A 83 4.61 -16.90 9.20
C LEU A 83 4.41 -18.41 9.26
N ASP A 84 5.11 -19.08 10.20
CA ASP A 84 5.00 -20.53 10.45
C ASP A 84 3.59 -20.91 10.91
N ASP A 85 3.01 -20.17 11.86
CA ASP A 85 1.67 -20.42 12.39
C ASP A 85 0.59 -20.39 11.30
N TYR A 86 0.62 -19.39 10.39
CA TYR A 86 -0.31 -19.35 9.28
C TYR A 86 -0.11 -20.50 8.29
N ALA A 87 1.14 -20.81 7.93
CA ALA A 87 1.44 -21.90 7.03
C ALA A 87 1.05 -23.26 7.62
N ALA A 88 1.38 -23.53 8.91
CA ALA A 88 0.98 -24.73 9.63
C ALA A 88 -0.53 -24.87 9.78
N ALA A 89 -1.27 -23.75 9.89
CA ALA A 89 -2.74 -23.74 9.90
C ALA A 89 -3.38 -23.97 8.52
N GLY A 90 -2.57 -24.21 7.47
CA GLY A 90 -3.03 -24.56 6.14
C GLY A 90 -3.65 -23.36 5.40
N TYR A 91 -3.05 -22.17 5.54
CA TYR A 91 -3.37 -21.03 4.69
C TYR A 91 -2.84 -21.24 3.27
N ASP A 92 -3.63 -20.84 2.28
CA ASP A 92 -3.29 -21.00 0.86
C ASP A 92 -2.28 -19.92 0.41
N LEU A 93 -2.34 -18.71 0.99
CA LEU A 93 -1.39 -17.62 0.82
C LEU A 93 -1.04 -16.98 2.16
N VAL A 94 0.25 -16.81 2.43
CA VAL A 94 0.76 -16.03 3.58
C VAL A 94 1.53 -14.83 3.06
N VAL A 95 1.07 -13.63 3.43
CA VAL A 95 1.63 -12.35 2.99
C VAL A 95 2.49 -11.75 4.10
N ALA A 96 3.74 -11.47 3.77
CA ALA A 96 4.75 -10.89 4.67
C ALA A 96 4.97 -9.41 4.28
N ILE A 97 4.73 -8.48 5.21
CA ILE A 97 4.76 -7.04 4.94
C ILE A 97 6.05 -6.41 5.45
N GLY A 98 6.92 -6.00 4.50
CA GLY A 98 8.12 -5.21 4.74
C GLY A 98 9.44 -5.97 4.61
N PHE A 99 10.50 -5.21 4.37
CA PHE A 99 11.85 -5.73 4.07
C PHE A 99 12.45 -6.62 5.18
N ASN A 100 12.08 -6.39 6.44
CA ASN A 100 12.52 -7.21 7.58
C ASN A 100 11.99 -8.65 7.56
N MET A 101 11.04 -8.95 6.67
CA MET A 101 10.49 -10.30 6.48
C MET A 101 11.39 -11.21 5.63
N GLU A 102 12.43 -10.69 4.98
CA GLU A 102 13.31 -11.45 4.09
C GLU A 102 13.89 -12.69 4.77
N SER A 103 14.61 -12.50 5.88
CA SER A 103 15.26 -13.59 6.60
C SER A 103 14.26 -14.58 7.22
N PRO A 104 13.23 -14.14 7.96
CA PRO A 104 12.23 -15.06 8.51
C PRO A 104 11.51 -15.87 7.43
N LEU A 105 11.14 -15.25 6.32
CA LEU A 105 10.43 -15.94 5.25
C LEU A 105 11.32 -16.94 4.52
N LYS A 106 12.58 -16.63 4.31
CA LYS A 106 13.58 -17.56 3.74
C LYS A 106 13.76 -18.82 4.59
N GLU A 107 13.60 -18.72 5.91
CA GLU A 107 13.68 -19.86 6.81
C GLU A 107 12.37 -20.67 6.84
N VAL A 108 11.22 -20.03 6.73
CA VAL A 108 9.89 -20.68 6.84
C VAL A 108 9.42 -21.29 5.53
N ALA A 109 9.52 -20.56 4.40
CA ALA A 109 8.90 -20.97 3.14
C ALA A 109 9.29 -22.38 2.64
N PRO A 110 10.55 -22.83 2.76
CA PRO A 110 10.94 -24.18 2.32
C PRO A 110 10.24 -25.32 3.08
N ASN A 111 9.75 -25.08 4.29
CA ASN A 111 9.07 -26.08 5.12
C ASN A 111 7.63 -26.33 4.66
N TYR A 112 7.07 -25.43 3.83
CA TYR A 112 5.67 -25.46 3.41
C TYR A 112 5.54 -25.34 1.87
N PRO A 113 5.98 -26.33 1.09
CA PRO A 113 6.04 -26.24 -0.37
C PRO A 113 4.67 -26.05 -1.05
N ASP A 114 3.59 -26.44 -0.39
CA ASP A 114 2.23 -26.32 -0.89
C ASP A 114 1.58 -24.97 -0.55
N THR A 115 2.13 -24.22 0.40
CA THR A 115 1.68 -22.86 0.77
C THR A 115 2.36 -21.84 -0.16
N LYS A 116 1.57 -20.93 -0.73
CA LYS A 116 2.10 -19.77 -1.43
C LYS A 116 2.45 -18.68 -0.43
N PHE A 117 3.58 -18.02 -0.67
CA PHE A 117 3.97 -16.84 0.10
C PHE A 117 4.10 -15.63 -0.82
N ALA A 118 3.85 -14.46 -0.27
CA ALA A 118 4.19 -13.19 -0.90
C ALA A 118 4.94 -12.31 0.10
N VAL A 119 5.96 -11.62 -0.36
CA VAL A 119 6.68 -10.65 0.47
C VAL A 119 6.73 -9.30 -0.23
N VAL A 120 6.48 -8.24 0.52
CA VAL A 120 6.55 -6.86 0.03
C VAL A 120 7.86 -6.21 0.48
N ASP A 121 8.57 -5.58 -0.46
CA ASP A 121 9.84 -4.87 -0.25
C ASP A 121 11.04 -5.75 0.12
N ALA A 122 10.99 -7.02 -0.22
CA ALA A 122 12.12 -7.94 -0.07
C ALA A 122 12.17 -8.94 -1.23
N VAL A 123 13.34 -9.52 -1.45
CA VAL A 123 13.54 -10.61 -2.42
C VAL A 123 13.85 -11.89 -1.67
N VAL A 124 12.99 -12.90 -1.84
CA VAL A 124 13.19 -14.25 -1.32
C VAL A 124 13.16 -15.23 -2.49
N ASP A 125 14.30 -15.85 -2.76
CA ASP A 125 14.47 -16.79 -3.88
C ASP A 125 14.08 -18.22 -3.44
N GLU A 126 12.77 -18.42 -3.24
CA GLU A 126 12.20 -19.71 -2.92
C GLU A 126 11.06 -20.04 -3.93
N PRO A 127 10.90 -21.33 -4.31
CA PRO A 127 10.01 -21.72 -5.42
C PRO A 127 8.52 -21.46 -5.18
N ASN A 128 8.12 -21.18 -3.94
CA ASN A 128 6.74 -20.89 -3.53
C ASN A 128 6.54 -19.44 -3.08
N VAL A 129 7.51 -18.54 -3.34
CA VAL A 129 7.46 -17.13 -2.94
C VAL A 129 7.29 -16.22 -4.14
N THR A 130 6.40 -15.23 -4.00
CA THR A 130 6.27 -14.05 -4.88
C THR A 130 6.84 -12.84 -4.15
N SER A 131 7.92 -12.26 -4.68
CA SER A 131 8.55 -11.05 -4.16
C SER A 131 8.01 -9.82 -4.88
N ILE A 132 7.36 -8.93 -4.15
CA ILE A 132 6.71 -7.72 -4.68
C ILE A 132 7.61 -6.52 -4.37
N LEU A 133 8.13 -5.90 -5.41
CA LEU A 133 9.00 -4.73 -5.32
C LEU A 133 8.38 -3.54 -6.05
N PHE A 134 8.75 -2.35 -5.62
CA PHE A 134 8.29 -1.10 -6.20
C PHE A 134 9.46 -0.23 -6.64
N ASN A 135 9.33 0.44 -7.79
CA ASN A 135 10.30 1.44 -8.22
C ASN A 135 10.06 2.77 -7.49
N SER A 136 10.33 2.75 -6.19
CA SER A 136 10.12 3.88 -5.28
C SER A 136 10.90 5.12 -5.69
N LYS A 137 12.02 4.93 -6.39
CA LYS A 137 12.83 6.01 -6.91
C LYS A 137 12.09 6.85 -7.97
N GLU A 138 11.31 6.21 -8.87
CA GLU A 138 10.49 6.92 -9.85
C GLU A 138 9.42 7.79 -9.19
N GLY A 139 8.68 7.23 -8.21
CA GLY A 139 7.66 7.99 -7.49
C GLY A 139 8.23 9.13 -6.68
N SER A 140 9.34 8.88 -6.01
CA SER A 140 10.04 9.92 -5.24
C SER A 140 10.60 11.03 -6.14
N PHE A 141 11.04 10.69 -7.34
CA PHE A 141 11.42 11.69 -8.36
C PHE A 141 10.23 12.60 -8.72
N MET A 142 9.05 12.03 -8.91
CA MET A 142 7.85 12.81 -9.21
C MET A 142 7.53 13.82 -8.11
N VAL A 143 7.51 13.36 -6.85
CA VAL A 143 7.20 14.27 -5.73
C VAL A 143 8.36 15.22 -5.39
N GLY A 144 9.60 14.83 -5.70
CA GLY A 144 10.75 15.72 -5.68
C GLY A 144 10.61 16.88 -6.67
N ALA A 145 10.16 16.60 -7.89
CA ALA A 145 9.86 17.63 -8.87
C ALA A 145 8.71 18.56 -8.40
N VAL A 146 7.69 18.03 -7.73
CA VAL A 146 6.65 18.86 -7.09
C VAL A 146 7.28 19.79 -6.06
N ALA A 147 8.10 19.26 -5.15
CA ALA A 147 8.76 20.07 -4.11
C ALA A 147 9.65 21.16 -4.71
N GLY A 148 10.49 20.81 -5.69
CA GLY A 148 11.39 21.73 -6.35
C GLY A 148 10.68 22.88 -7.12
N MET A 149 9.46 22.61 -7.64
CA MET A 149 8.63 23.66 -8.25
C MET A 149 7.85 24.50 -7.26
N MET A 150 7.63 24.01 -6.03
CA MET A 150 6.75 24.65 -5.05
C MET A 150 7.48 25.35 -3.92
N THR A 151 8.72 24.99 -3.62
CA THR A 151 9.52 25.65 -2.58
C THR A 151 9.68 27.15 -2.83
N LYS A 152 9.71 27.91 -1.75
CA LYS A 152 9.95 29.36 -1.74
C LYS A 152 11.33 29.72 -1.16
N THR A 153 11.96 28.74 -0.51
CA THR A 153 13.26 28.92 0.17
C THR A 153 14.42 28.29 -0.59
N ASP A 154 14.14 27.54 -1.67
CA ASP A 154 15.08 26.66 -2.35
C ASP A 154 15.71 25.59 -1.43
N THR A 155 15.11 25.36 -0.26
CA THR A 155 15.51 24.34 0.72
C THR A 155 14.32 23.45 1.04
N ILE A 156 14.49 22.15 0.85
CA ILE A 156 13.46 21.14 1.15
C ILE A 156 13.99 20.07 2.10
N GLY A 157 13.08 19.37 2.78
CA GLY A 157 13.42 18.37 3.77
C GLY A 157 13.04 16.95 3.33
N TYR A 158 13.78 15.98 3.86
CA TYR A 158 13.46 14.56 3.81
C TYR A 158 13.55 13.97 5.21
N ILE A 159 12.55 13.19 5.62
CA ILE A 159 12.59 12.42 6.86
C ILE A 159 12.39 10.96 6.50
N GLY A 160 13.44 10.14 6.68
CA GLY A 160 13.38 8.69 6.55
C GLY A 160 13.20 7.98 7.89
N GLY A 161 12.70 6.75 7.89
CA GLY A 161 12.67 5.93 9.10
C GLY A 161 14.08 5.60 9.58
N ILE A 162 14.88 4.97 8.74
CA ILE A 162 16.29 4.62 9.00
C ILE A 162 17.15 4.91 7.77
N ASP A 163 18.45 5.14 7.99
CA ASP A 163 19.43 5.31 6.92
C ASP A 163 19.92 3.92 6.45
N MET A 164 19.32 3.44 5.36
CA MET A 164 19.68 2.18 4.71
C MET A 164 19.46 2.25 3.21
N SER A 165 20.20 1.47 2.44
CA SER A 165 20.24 1.55 0.97
C SER A 165 18.87 1.46 0.31
N PHE A 166 18.01 0.54 0.74
CA PHE A 166 16.66 0.38 0.21
C PHE A 166 15.80 1.64 0.39
N LEU A 167 15.81 2.24 1.61
CA LEU A 167 15.05 3.46 1.90
C LEU A 167 15.71 4.71 1.30
N ASN A 168 17.02 4.67 1.07
CA ASN A 168 17.73 5.76 0.41
C ASN A 168 17.32 5.93 -1.07
N GLU A 169 16.72 4.90 -1.70
CA GLU A 169 16.13 5.06 -3.04
C GLU A 169 15.01 6.11 -3.07
N PHE A 170 14.23 6.24 -2.00
CA PHE A 170 13.23 7.30 -1.88
C PHE A 170 13.88 8.67 -1.79
N ARG A 171 14.90 8.81 -0.93
CA ARG A 171 15.66 10.07 -0.79
C ARG A 171 16.32 10.46 -2.11
N ASP A 172 17.02 9.52 -2.73
CA ASP A 172 17.80 9.78 -3.93
C ASP A 172 16.89 10.13 -5.11
N GLY A 173 15.73 9.47 -5.24
CA GLY A 173 14.70 9.85 -6.19
C GLY A 173 14.16 11.26 -5.94
N TYR A 174 13.84 11.58 -4.68
CA TYR A 174 13.36 12.90 -4.28
C TYR A 174 14.36 14.02 -4.60
N VAL A 175 15.63 13.82 -4.26
CA VAL A 175 16.71 14.75 -4.60
C VAL A 175 16.81 14.93 -6.11
N ALA A 176 16.90 13.82 -6.87
CA ALA A 176 17.04 13.88 -8.33
C ALA A 176 15.86 14.58 -9.01
N GLY A 177 14.63 14.36 -8.52
CA GLY A 177 13.43 15.04 -9.05
C GLY A 177 13.40 16.53 -8.74
N ALA A 178 13.82 16.92 -7.54
CA ALA A 178 13.90 18.31 -7.14
C ALA A 178 14.98 19.07 -7.94
N GLU A 179 16.17 18.49 -8.10
CA GLU A 179 17.27 19.06 -8.89
C GLU A 179 16.92 19.13 -10.39
N TYR A 180 16.13 18.19 -10.90
CA TYR A 180 15.68 18.19 -12.31
C TYR A 180 14.90 19.45 -12.68
N VAL A 181 14.15 20.01 -11.76
CA VAL A 181 13.33 21.22 -11.97
C VAL A 181 13.94 22.48 -11.36
N ASN A 182 14.77 22.35 -10.34
CA ASN A 182 15.48 23.44 -9.65
C ASN A 182 16.93 23.03 -9.33
N PRO A 183 17.89 23.28 -10.21
CA PRO A 183 19.29 22.84 -10.05
C PRO A 183 20.02 23.46 -8.84
N ASN A 184 19.46 24.48 -8.20
CA ASN A 184 20.09 25.17 -7.05
C ASN A 184 19.48 24.74 -5.70
N ILE A 185 18.57 23.75 -5.71
CA ILE A 185 17.84 23.31 -4.53
C ILE A 185 18.76 22.64 -3.50
N GLU A 186 18.56 22.95 -2.24
CA GLU A 186 19.18 22.22 -1.14
C GLU A 186 18.21 21.19 -0.55
N VAL A 187 18.65 19.93 -0.39
CA VAL A 187 17.85 18.88 0.24
C VAL A 187 18.51 18.46 1.54
N ARG A 188 17.81 18.64 2.65
CA ARG A 188 18.28 18.26 3.99
C ARG A 188 17.58 16.98 4.45
N SER A 189 18.35 15.95 4.78
CA SER A 189 17.84 14.65 5.16
C SER A 189 18.09 14.35 6.63
N LEU A 190 17.06 13.91 7.34
CA LEU A 190 17.12 13.42 8.70
C LEU A 190 16.44 12.05 8.79
N TYR A 191 16.73 11.31 9.86
CA TYR A 191 16.18 9.99 10.08
C TYR A 191 15.64 9.86 11.50
N VAL A 192 14.49 9.19 11.64
CA VAL A 192 13.86 8.93 12.94
C VAL A 192 14.78 8.08 13.81
N GLY A 193 15.26 6.95 13.28
CA GLY A 193 16.17 6.05 13.99
C GLY A 193 15.57 5.45 15.25
N GLY A 194 16.44 4.98 16.15
CA GLY A 194 16.00 4.38 17.42
C GLY A 194 15.41 2.97 17.28
N SER A 195 14.62 2.56 18.27
CA SER A 195 14.04 1.21 18.32
C SER A 195 12.76 1.07 17.50
N ASN A 196 12.04 2.17 17.27
CA ASN A 196 10.74 2.19 16.57
C ASN A 196 10.71 3.24 15.44
N PRO A 197 11.61 3.15 14.44
CA PRO A 197 11.80 4.21 13.46
C PRO A 197 10.57 4.48 12.57
N PHE A 198 9.65 3.52 12.50
CA PHE A 198 8.40 3.63 11.72
C PHE A 198 7.15 3.84 12.60
N ASN A 199 7.34 4.02 13.93
CA ASN A 199 6.23 4.26 14.87
C ASN A 199 6.66 5.17 16.03
N ASP A 200 7.28 6.31 15.70
CA ASP A 200 7.65 7.39 16.64
C ASP A 200 7.27 8.77 16.05
N PRO A 201 5.96 9.11 16.07
CA PRO A 201 5.50 10.41 15.59
C PRO A 201 6.11 11.61 16.32
N ALA A 202 6.38 11.47 17.62
CA ALA A 202 6.97 12.55 18.41
C ALA A 202 8.37 12.92 17.88
N LYS A 203 9.19 11.91 17.58
CA LYS A 203 10.51 12.15 16.99
C LYS A 203 10.41 12.75 15.60
N ALA A 204 9.52 12.27 14.74
CA ALA A 204 9.35 12.82 13.40
C ALA A 204 8.85 14.28 13.44
N LYS A 205 7.99 14.66 14.40
CA LYS A 205 7.60 16.06 14.62
C LYS A 205 8.79 16.92 15.01
N GLU A 206 9.61 16.45 15.95
CA GLU A 206 10.87 17.15 16.35
C GLU A 206 11.76 17.40 15.14
N LEU A 207 11.99 16.36 14.30
CA LEU A 207 12.82 16.45 13.10
C LEU A 207 12.21 17.41 12.06
N SER A 208 10.89 17.40 11.90
CA SER A 208 10.19 18.32 10.99
C SER A 208 10.40 19.78 11.40
N LEU A 209 10.29 20.08 12.69
CA LEU A 209 10.56 21.42 13.21
C LEU A 209 12.04 21.79 13.09
N ALA A 210 12.96 20.84 13.27
CA ALA A 210 14.39 21.07 13.05
C ALA A 210 14.69 21.42 11.58
N LEU A 211 14.09 20.70 10.62
CA LEU A 211 14.22 21.01 9.20
C LEU A 211 13.63 22.38 8.86
N LYS A 212 12.44 22.70 9.37
CA LYS A 212 11.82 24.01 9.20
C LYS A 212 12.70 25.15 9.73
N ASN A 213 13.29 24.98 10.92
CA ASN A 213 14.19 25.97 11.51
C ASN A 213 15.51 26.13 10.74
N ASN A 214 15.77 25.24 9.78
CA ASN A 214 16.86 25.28 8.83
C ASN A 214 16.35 25.51 7.40
N ASP A 215 15.33 26.37 7.26
CA ASP A 215 14.78 26.90 6.03
C ASP A 215 14.03 25.89 5.12
N ALA A 216 13.85 24.64 5.52
CA ALA A 216 13.04 23.71 4.73
C ALA A 216 11.55 24.05 4.85
N ASP A 217 10.91 24.40 3.75
CA ASP A 217 9.48 24.75 3.68
C ASP A 217 8.58 23.62 3.15
N ILE A 218 9.16 22.57 2.59
CA ILE A 218 8.47 21.34 2.14
C ILE A 218 9.24 20.14 2.64
N ILE A 219 8.57 19.18 3.29
CA ILE A 219 9.21 17.99 3.84
C ILE A 219 8.52 16.73 3.30
N TYR A 220 9.32 15.79 2.77
CA TYR A 220 8.87 14.47 2.36
C TYR A 220 9.11 13.47 3.50
N GLY A 221 8.04 12.83 4.00
CA GLY A 221 8.09 11.91 5.13
C GLY A 221 7.99 10.45 4.70
N VAL A 222 9.11 9.71 4.73
CA VAL A 222 9.22 8.29 4.38
C VAL A 222 9.50 7.48 5.63
N ALA A 223 8.56 7.45 6.55
CA ALA A 223 8.76 6.88 7.89
C ALA A 223 7.51 6.17 8.46
N GLY A 224 6.61 5.68 7.61
CA GLY A 224 5.39 4.97 8.05
C GLY A 224 4.60 5.78 9.07
N GLY A 225 4.17 5.15 10.17
CA GLY A 225 3.42 5.82 11.26
C GLY A 225 4.15 6.98 11.92
N SER A 226 5.49 7.01 11.89
CA SER A 226 6.25 8.21 12.33
C SER A 226 5.91 9.44 11.50
N GLY A 227 5.54 9.28 10.22
CA GLY A 227 5.10 10.36 9.34
C GLY A 227 3.91 11.17 9.86
N LEU A 228 3.09 10.61 10.76
CA LEU A 228 2.02 11.33 11.44
C LEU A 228 2.53 12.55 12.20
N GLY A 229 3.78 12.49 12.71
CA GLY A 229 4.43 13.63 13.36
C GLY A 229 4.76 14.78 12.40
N LEU A 230 5.10 14.49 11.14
CA LEU A 230 5.23 15.52 10.11
C LEU A 230 3.86 16.15 9.80
N LEU A 231 2.81 15.36 9.69
CA LEU A 231 1.45 15.88 9.46
C LEU A 231 0.99 16.78 10.61
N GLU A 232 1.33 16.44 11.85
CA GLU A 232 1.08 17.30 13.00
C GLU A 232 1.89 18.60 12.91
N ALA A 233 3.19 18.54 12.59
CA ALA A 233 4.02 19.72 12.43
C ALA A 233 3.48 20.69 11.36
N VAL A 234 3.03 20.19 10.20
CA VAL A 234 2.48 21.06 9.14
C VAL A 234 1.11 21.63 9.49
N SER A 235 0.33 20.94 10.33
CA SER A 235 -0.95 21.47 10.82
C SER A 235 -0.81 22.68 11.73
N GLU A 236 0.32 22.79 12.43
CA GLU A 236 0.64 23.85 13.37
C GLU A 236 1.48 24.99 12.76
N ASN A 237 1.94 24.85 11.51
CA ASN A 237 2.86 25.80 10.88
C ASN A 237 2.38 26.22 9.49
N GLU A 238 2.00 27.50 9.33
CA GLU A 238 1.42 28.02 8.09
C GLU A 238 2.37 27.96 6.89
N ASP A 239 3.67 28.12 7.10
CA ASP A 239 4.70 28.15 6.05
C ASP A 239 5.32 26.78 5.74
N LEU A 240 4.84 25.71 6.39
CA LEU A 240 5.35 24.36 6.20
C LEU A 240 4.35 23.51 5.43
N TYR A 241 4.86 22.73 4.48
CA TYR A 241 4.11 21.76 3.68
C TYR A 241 4.71 20.36 3.82
N ALA A 242 3.86 19.34 3.62
CA ALA A 242 4.29 17.96 3.58
C ALA A 242 4.13 17.35 2.19
N ILE A 243 4.90 16.30 1.95
CA ILE A 243 4.65 15.29 0.94
C ILE A 243 4.45 13.97 1.65
N GLY A 244 3.34 13.29 1.36
CA GLY A 244 2.98 12.00 1.91
C GLY A 244 3.65 10.82 1.20
N VAL A 245 3.51 9.62 1.77
CA VAL A 245 4.07 8.37 1.23
C VAL A 245 3.10 7.20 1.37
N ASP A 246 3.26 6.22 0.48
CA ASP A 246 2.52 4.95 0.38
C ASP A 246 1.04 5.11 0.05
N SER A 247 0.29 5.81 0.88
CA SER A 247 -1.15 6.05 0.75
C SER A 247 -1.46 7.52 0.45
N ASP A 248 -2.67 7.81 -0.03
CA ASP A 248 -3.15 9.18 -0.19
C ASP A 248 -3.35 9.83 1.20
N GLN A 249 -2.41 10.68 1.57
CA GLN A 249 -2.42 11.45 2.82
C GLN A 249 -2.89 12.91 2.62
N ASP A 250 -3.29 13.28 1.40
CA ASP A 250 -3.63 14.67 1.04
C ASP A 250 -4.77 15.23 1.92
N GLY A 251 -5.71 14.39 2.33
CA GLY A 251 -6.81 14.75 3.22
C GLY A 251 -6.45 14.78 4.71
N ALA A 252 -5.24 14.40 5.10
CA ALA A 252 -4.85 14.40 6.53
C ALA A 252 -4.70 15.82 7.08
N VAL A 253 -4.18 16.75 6.25
CA VAL A 253 -4.13 18.21 6.52
C VAL A 253 -4.40 18.91 5.19
N GLU A 254 -5.67 19.17 4.91
CA GLU A 254 -6.13 19.74 3.63
C GLU A 254 -5.38 21.03 3.25
N GLY A 255 -4.85 21.07 2.03
CA GLY A 255 -4.07 22.20 1.52
C GLY A 255 -2.64 22.30 2.03
N LYS A 256 -2.21 21.43 2.96
CA LYS A 256 -0.87 21.38 3.53
C LYS A 256 -0.04 20.17 3.08
N VAL A 257 -0.67 19.06 2.75
CA VAL A 257 -0.04 17.95 2.05
C VAL A 257 -0.13 18.27 0.57
N LEU A 258 1.00 18.60 -0.07
CA LEU A 258 1.01 19.02 -1.49
C LEU A 258 0.55 17.90 -2.41
N THR A 259 1.01 16.70 -2.14
CA THR A 259 0.67 15.43 -2.80
C THR A 259 1.25 14.29 -1.96
N SER A 260 0.94 13.05 -2.32
CA SER A 260 1.51 11.85 -1.74
C SER A 260 2.16 10.98 -2.82
N MET A 261 3.35 10.45 -2.56
CA MET A 261 3.92 9.40 -3.39
C MET A 261 3.18 8.09 -3.08
N MET A 262 2.31 7.70 -3.99
CA MET A 262 1.48 6.51 -3.84
C MET A 262 2.28 5.27 -4.19
N LYS A 263 2.44 4.37 -3.22
CA LYS A 263 3.00 3.03 -3.41
C LYS A 263 1.87 2.02 -3.27
N ARG A 264 1.38 1.53 -4.40
CA ARG A 264 0.12 0.80 -4.50
C ARG A 264 0.22 -0.65 -4.03
N VAL A 265 0.65 -0.82 -2.76
CA VAL A 265 0.67 -2.13 -2.08
C VAL A 265 -0.72 -2.75 -2.07
N ASP A 266 -1.75 -1.93 -1.89
CA ASP A 266 -3.16 -2.32 -1.97
C ASP A 266 -3.50 -3.02 -3.29
N ASN A 267 -3.12 -2.41 -4.42
CA ASN A 267 -3.39 -2.97 -5.74
C ASN A 267 -2.57 -4.23 -6.02
N SER A 268 -1.31 -4.25 -5.61
CA SER A 268 -0.46 -5.42 -5.83
C SER A 268 -0.97 -6.65 -5.08
N LEU A 269 -1.35 -6.50 -3.80
CA LEU A 269 -1.89 -7.59 -2.99
C LEU A 269 -3.28 -8.03 -3.48
N TYR A 270 -4.12 -7.09 -3.88
CA TYR A 270 -5.40 -7.40 -4.53
C TYR A 270 -5.19 -8.24 -5.79
N THR A 271 -4.25 -7.84 -6.65
CA THR A 271 -3.96 -8.52 -7.92
C THR A 271 -3.45 -9.94 -7.71
N ILE A 272 -2.42 -10.13 -6.85
CA ILE A 272 -1.88 -11.47 -6.61
C ILE A 272 -2.89 -12.40 -5.94
N THR A 273 -3.79 -11.85 -5.12
CA THR A 273 -4.88 -12.62 -4.50
C THR A 273 -5.89 -13.06 -5.56
N GLY A 274 -6.23 -12.20 -6.52
CA GLY A 274 -7.07 -12.58 -7.67
C GLY A 274 -6.44 -13.66 -8.52
N GLU A 275 -5.14 -13.55 -8.81
CA GLU A 275 -4.38 -14.57 -9.53
C GLU A 275 -4.32 -15.90 -8.77
N LEU A 276 -4.21 -15.87 -7.44
CA LEU A 276 -4.30 -17.06 -6.60
C LEU A 276 -5.66 -17.75 -6.78
N VAL A 277 -6.75 -16.99 -6.71
CA VAL A 277 -8.13 -17.51 -6.88
C VAL A 277 -8.31 -18.13 -8.26
N GLU A 278 -7.71 -17.54 -9.28
CA GLU A 278 -7.75 -18.06 -10.66
C GLU A 278 -6.76 -19.21 -10.90
N GLY A 279 -5.93 -19.57 -9.92
CA GLY A 279 -4.87 -20.58 -10.07
C GLY A 279 -3.73 -20.15 -11.00
N LYS A 280 -3.51 -18.84 -11.17
CA LYS A 280 -2.53 -18.22 -12.07
C LYS A 280 -1.39 -17.52 -11.36
N LEU A 281 -1.35 -17.52 -10.03
CA LEU A 281 -0.30 -16.85 -9.27
C LEU A 281 1.07 -17.44 -9.60
N GLU A 282 1.92 -16.63 -10.22
CA GLU A 282 3.29 -16.98 -10.54
C GLU A 282 4.22 -16.52 -9.40
N ASN A 283 5.19 -17.39 -9.07
CA ASN A 283 6.22 -17.08 -8.08
C ASN A 283 7.37 -16.29 -8.73
N GLY A 284 8.26 -15.73 -7.90
CA GLY A 284 9.41 -14.96 -8.33
C GLY A 284 9.24 -13.46 -8.13
N VAL A 285 10.16 -12.68 -8.69
CA VAL A 285 10.23 -11.23 -8.47
C VAL A 285 9.28 -10.48 -9.41
N ARG A 286 8.45 -9.61 -8.85
CA ARG A 286 7.59 -8.69 -9.57
C ARG A 286 7.95 -7.25 -9.21
N MET A 287 8.29 -6.45 -10.20
CA MET A 287 8.58 -5.02 -10.04
C MET A 287 7.41 -4.19 -10.53
N PHE A 288 6.98 -3.23 -9.69
CA PHE A 288 5.90 -2.32 -9.99
C PHE A 288 6.43 -0.88 -10.01
N GLY A 289 6.44 -0.26 -11.17
CA GLY A 289 6.79 1.15 -11.37
C GLY A 289 5.57 2.01 -11.73
N ILE A 290 5.82 3.20 -12.22
CA ILE A 290 4.76 4.11 -12.72
C ILE A 290 4.05 3.46 -13.90
N LYS A 291 4.78 2.86 -14.82
CA LYS A 291 4.25 2.21 -16.02
C LYS A 291 3.30 1.04 -15.69
N GLU A 292 3.59 0.28 -14.66
CA GLU A 292 2.78 -0.85 -14.19
C GLU A 292 1.62 -0.40 -13.27
N GLY A 293 1.49 0.90 -12.98
CA GLY A 293 0.48 1.45 -12.09
C GLY A 293 0.69 1.11 -10.61
N GLY A 294 1.92 0.69 -10.25
CA GLY A 294 2.29 0.41 -8.86
C GLY A 294 2.80 1.63 -8.10
N ILE A 295 3.20 2.66 -8.83
CA ILE A 295 3.66 3.94 -8.30
C ILE A 295 2.90 5.07 -9.00
N SER A 296 2.51 6.09 -8.25
CA SER A 296 1.89 7.32 -8.78
C SER A 296 2.04 8.46 -7.79
N THR A 297 1.59 9.65 -8.18
CA THR A 297 1.25 10.72 -7.22
C THR A 297 -0.24 10.62 -6.86
N SER A 298 -0.66 11.20 -5.73
CA SER A 298 -2.08 11.47 -5.44
C SER A 298 -2.66 12.50 -6.43
N GLU A 299 -4.00 12.66 -6.42
CA GLU A 299 -4.72 13.49 -7.41
C GLU A 299 -4.65 15.01 -7.16
N PHE A 300 -3.86 15.48 -6.20
CA PHE A 300 -3.75 16.91 -5.81
C PHE A 300 -5.09 17.53 -5.40
N LYS A 301 -5.98 16.76 -4.79
CA LYS A 301 -7.38 17.14 -4.53
C LYS A 301 -7.54 18.46 -3.78
N PHE A 302 -6.68 18.73 -2.81
CA PHE A 302 -6.76 19.91 -1.95
C PHE A 302 -5.71 20.98 -2.29
N THR A 303 -4.83 20.73 -3.25
CA THR A 303 -3.68 21.60 -3.57
C THR A 303 -3.63 22.02 -5.04
N LYS A 304 -4.59 21.55 -5.85
CA LYS A 304 -4.63 21.84 -7.28
C LYS A 304 -4.54 23.34 -7.60
N ASP A 305 -5.31 24.16 -6.89
CA ASP A 305 -5.30 25.60 -7.09
C ASP A 305 -3.99 26.25 -6.58
N LEU A 306 -3.41 25.73 -5.51
CA LEU A 306 -2.13 26.18 -4.97
C LEU A 306 -0.97 25.88 -5.93
N ILE A 307 -0.95 24.69 -6.55
CA ILE A 307 0.08 24.27 -7.49
C ILE A 307 -0.10 25.01 -8.83
N GLY A 308 -1.33 25.11 -9.30
CA GLY A 308 -1.71 25.78 -10.56
C GLY A 308 -1.53 24.88 -11.80
N GLU A 309 -2.33 25.17 -12.82
CA GLU A 309 -2.43 24.34 -14.01
C GLU A 309 -1.11 24.18 -14.77
N GLU A 310 -0.27 25.22 -14.82
CA GLU A 310 1.03 25.17 -15.51
C GLU A 310 1.97 24.13 -14.88
N LYS A 311 2.08 24.13 -13.54
CA LYS A 311 2.94 23.17 -12.83
C LYS A 311 2.37 21.76 -12.90
N LEU A 312 1.05 21.60 -12.78
CA LEU A 312 0.39 20.30 -12.96
C LEU A 312 0.64 19.71 -14.35
N ALA A 313 0.60 20.55 -15.40
CA ALA A 313 0.94 20.11 -16.76
C ALA A 313 2.42 19.69 -16.89
N LYS A 314 3.35 20.38 -16.21
CA LYS A 314 4.76 20.00 -16.16
C LYS A 314 4.97 18.67 -15.42
N ILE A 315 4.28 18.46 -14.29
CA ILE A 315 4.32 17.20 -13.52
C ILE A 315 3.89 16.04 -14.42
N LYS A 316 2.76 16.19 -15.12
CA LYS A 316 2.27 15.18 -16.05
C LYS A 316 3.25 14.90 -17.20
N ALA A 317 3.87 15.94 -17.77
CA ALA A 317 4.87 15.77 -18.82
C ALA A 317 6.12 15.02 -18.33
N ILE A 318 6.52 15.21 -17.05
CA ILE A 318 7.62 14.47 -16.43
C ILE A 318 7.24 12.99 -16.28
N GLU A 319 6.02 12.70 -15.81
CA GLU A 319 5.49 11.34 -15.70
C GLU A 319 5.53 10.61 -17.05
N GLU A 320 5.02 11.26 -18.12
CA GLU A 320 5.04 10.72 -19.48
C GLU A 320 6.45 10.42 -19.97
N LYS A 321 7.43 11.26 -19.63
CA LYS A 321 8.85 11.05 -19.97
C LYS A 321 9.48 9.88 -19.22
N ILE A 322 9.10 9.63 -17.96
CA ILE A 322 9.52 8.45 -17.21
C ILE A 322 8.91 7.19 -17.84
N ILE A 323 7.61 7.19 -18.12
CA ILE A 323 6.91 6.06 -18.76
C ILE A 323 7.49 5.71 -20.11
N SER A 324 7.86 6.72 -20.92
CA SER A 324 8.47 6.51 -22.24
C SER A 324 9.96 6.13 -22.19
N GLY A 325 10.61 6.25 -21.02
CA GLY A 325 12.05 6.02 -20.85
C GLY A 325 12.93 7.18 -21.33
N GLU A 326 12.36 8.35 -21.68
CA GLU A 326 13.14 9.57 -21.99
C GLU A 326 13.88 10.08 -20.74
N VAL A 327 13.24 9.97 -19.57
CA VAL A 327 13.86 10.22 -18.27
C VAL A 327 14.06 8.88 -17.57
N VAL A 328 15.31 8.54 -17.32
CA VAL A 328 15.71 7.36 -16.56
C VAL A 328 16.18 7.84 -15.19
N VAL A 329 15.41 7.50 -14.17
CA VAL A 329 15.76 7.83 -12.79
C VAL A 329 16.83 6.85 -12.30
N LYS A 330 18.06 7.34 -12.10
CA LYS A 330 19.23 6.52 -11.74
C LYS A 330 19.50 6.52 -10.24
#